data_3f7980cd5e0d47e0adb63c7ffa056510
#
_entry.id   3f7980cd5e0d47e0adb63c7ffa056510
#
_cell.length_a   1.000
_cell.length_b   1.000
_cell.length_c   1.000
_cell.angle_alpha   90.00
_cell.angle_beta   90.00
_cell.angle_gamma   90.00
#
_symmetry.space_group_name_H-M   'P 1'
#
loop_
_entity.id
_entity.type
_entity.pdbx_description
1 polymer ?
#
loop_
_entity_poly.entity_id
_entity_poly.type
_entity_poly.pdbx_seq_one_letter_code
_entity_poly.pdbx_strand_id
1 'polypeptide(L)'
;MNIPVTVYAEMTPNPTTMKFVANKHLLGTGDSVSFGSKAEAKGYSPLAEELFNFPFVQNVFITSNFVTITKTDNVPWDFITMELREFVKNWISSGGDVLIQMPAPTASKPEEGKEVKVFEVSEYDDAIRNLLDEYVRPAVENDGGNIEFLGYEEGTVTVSMQGSCAGCPSSTATLKFGIENLLKQHLPEVKEVVAV
;
A
#
# COMPACT_ATOMS: atom_id res chain seq x y z
N MET A 1 19.08 -16.28 -19.89
CA MET A 1 19.09 -17.10 -18.64
C MET A 1 17.83 -16.72 -17.86
N ASN A 2 16.92 -17.67 -17.62
CA ASN A 2 15.76 -17.41 -16.76
C ASN A 2 16.27 -17.40 -15.31
N ILE A 3 16.24 -16.21 -14.69
CA ILE A 3 16.54 -16.07 -13.26
C ILE A 3 15.37 -16.72 -12.50
N PRO A 4 15.63 -17.73 -11.63
CA PRO A 4 14.57 -18.35 -10.85
C PRO A 4 13.89 -17.31 -9.95
N VAL A 5 12.57 -17.39 -9.87
CA VAL A 5 11.79 -16.51 -9.00
C VAL A 5 12.03 -16.92 -7.54
N THR A 6 12.40 -15.95 -6.73
CA THR A 6 12.50 -16.08 -5.28
C THR A 6 11.56 -15.12 -4.61
N VAL A 7 10.94 -15.57 -3.52
CA VAL A 7 10.08 -14.74 -2.67
C VAL A 7 10.50 -14.99 -1.22
N TYR A 8 10.67 -13.92 -0.47
CA TYR A 8 10.92 -13.99 0.97
C TYR A 8 9.93 -13.12 1.73
N ALA A 9 9.65 -13.51 2.97
CA ALA A 9 8.72 -12.81 3.84
C ALA A 9 9.49 -11.88 4.77
N GLU A 10 9.00 -10.65 4.91
CA GLU A 10 9.49 -9.65 5.85
C GLU A 10 8.39 -9.24 6.80
N MET A 11 8.72 -9.15 8.07
CA MET A 11 7.82 -8.59 9.07
C MET A 11 7.68 -7.10 8.86
N THR A 12 6.49 -6.58 9.09
CA THR A 12 6.20 -5.15 9.06
C THR A 12 5.98 -4.63 10.48
N PRO A 13 6.01 -3.31 10.70
CA PRO A 13 5.65 -2.74 12.00
C PRO A 13 4.21 -3.03 12.44
N ASN A 14 3.33 -3.34 11.49
CA ASN A 14 1.97 -3.75 11.77
C ASN A 14 1.90 -5.28 11.94
N PRO A 15 1.58 -5.80 13.14
CA PRO A 15 1.61 -7.23 13.43
C PRO A 15 0.57 -8.04 12.65
N THR A 16 -0.44 -7.40 12.08
CA THR A 16 -1.46 -8.06 11.24
C THR A 16 -1.04 -8.18 9.78
N THR A 17 0.08 -7.59 9.39
CA THR A 17 0.57 -7.57 8.01
C THR A 17 1.94 -8.24 7.86
N MET A 18 2.18 -8.81 6.69
CA MET A 18 3.47 -9.34 6.28
C MET A 18 3.73 -9.03 4.82
N LYS A 19 4.96 -8.66 4.52
CA LYS A 19 5.44 -8.26 3.20
C LYS A 19 6.14 -9.45 2.53
N PHE A 20 5.72 -9.81 1.34
CA PHE A 20 6.30 -10.87 0.51
C PHE A 20 7.03 -10.24 -0.67
N VAL A 21 8.34 -10.24 -0.63
CA VAL A 21 9.20 -9.57 -1.61
C VAL A 21 9.69 -10.55 -2.65
N ALA A 22 9.44 -10.22 -3.92
CA ALA A 22 9.92 -10.98 -5.07
C ALA A 22 11.21 -10.36 -5.66
N ASN A 23 12.06 -11.18 -6.25
CA ASN A 23 13.21 -10.72 -7.03
C ASN A 23 12.84 -10.28 -8.46
N LYS A 24 11.57 -10.02 -8.69
CA LYS A 24 11.00 -9.62 -9.98
C LYS A 24 9.98 -8.49 -9.75
N HIS A 25 9.95 -7.54 -10.68
CA HIS A 25 8.88 -6.52 -10.67
C HIS A 25 7.52 -7.19 -10.93
N LEU A 26 6.55 -6.84 -10.09
CA LEU A 26 5.16 -7.28 -10.18
C LEU A 26 4.30 -6.26 -10.89
N LEU A 27 4.55 -4.97 -10.61
CA LEU A 27 3.90 -3.82 -11.24
C LEU A 27 4.94 -2.84 -11.78
N GLY A 28 4.50 -1.83 -12.51
CA GLY A 28 5.32 -0.70 -12.93
C GLY A 28 5.89 0.08 -11.74
N THR A 29 6.98 0.78 -11.97
CA THR A 29 7.60 1.61 -10.92
C THR A 29 6.65 2.74 -10.52
N GLY A 30 6.32 2.81 -9.26
CA GLY A 30 5.38 3.79 -8.71
C GLY A 30 3.92 3.35 -8.71
N ASP A 31 3.58 2.24 -9.39
CA ASP A 31 2.24 1.70 -9.36
C ASP A 31 1.99 0.91 -8.08
N SER A 32 0.80 1.05 -7.54
CA SER A 32 0.33 0.26 -6.40
C SER A 32 -1.18 0.04 -6.48
N VAL A 33 -1.63 -1.06 -5.90
CA VAL A 33 -3.05 -1.39 -5.85
C VAL A 33 -3.36 -2.13 -4.55
N SER A 34 -4.51 -1.83 -3.97
CA SER A 34 -5.00 -2.45 -2.74
C SER A 34 -6.42 -2.98 -2.94
N PHE A 35 -6.65 -4.18 -2.44
CA PHE A 35 -7.97 -4.83 -2.49
C PHE A 35 -8.35 -5.25 -1.07
N GLY A 36 -9.54 -4.83 -0.62
CA GLY A 36 -10.10 -5.20 0.67
C GLY A 36 -11.00 -6.45 0.61
N SER A 37 -11.26 -6.97 -0.58
CA SER A 37 -12.10 -8.16 -0.76
C SER A 37 -11.85 -8.86 -2.10
N LYS A 38 -12.24 -10.13 -2.17
CA LYS A 38 -12.22 -10.90 -3.41
C LYS A 38 -13.03 -10.24 -4.52
N ALA A 39 -14.18 -9.64 -4.17
CA ALA A 39 -15.05 -8.96 -5.12
C ALA A 39 -14.38 -7.74 -5.76
N GLU A 40 -13.55 -7.01 -5.00
CA GLU A 40 -12.77 -5.88 -5.50
C GLU A 40 -11.60 -6.32 -6.38
N ALA A 41 -10.96 -7.45 -6.08
CA ALA A 41 -9.88 -8.02 -6.86
C ALA A 41 -10.34 -8.61 -8.19
N LYS A 42 -11.60 -9.04 -8.26
CA LYS A 42 -12.16 -9.75 -9.41
C LYS A 42 -12.13 -8.89 -10.68
N GLY A 43 -11.49 -9.44 -11.71
CA GLY A 43 -11.33 -8.77 -13.01
C GLY A 43 -10.16 -7.78 -13.06
N TYR A 44 -9.48 -7.53 -11.93
CA TYR A 44 -8.30 -6.67 -11.85
C TYR A 44 -7.03 -7.44 -11.54
N SER A 45 -7.03 -8.24 -10.48
CA SER A 45 -5.85 -8.99 -10.03
C SER A 45 -6.18 -10.45 -9.75
N PRO A 46 -5.85 -11.37 -10.68
CA PRO A 46 -6.01 -12.80 -10.44
C PRO A 46 -5.23 -13.30 -9.23
N LEU A 47 -4.02 -12.75 -9.00
CA LEU A 47 -3.24 -13.07 -7.81
C LEU A 47 -3.97 -12.72 -6.51
N ALA A 48 -4.51 -11.51 -6.43
CA ALA A 48 -5.25 -11.07 -5.25
C ALA A 48 -6.56 -11.88 -5.10
N GLU A 49 -7.27 -12.13 -6.19
CA GLU A 49 -8.49 -12.94 -6.19
C GLU A 49 -8.25 -14.34 -5.59
N GLU A 50 -7.15 -14.98 -5.96
CA GLU A 50 -6.77 -16.30 -5.43
C GLU A 50 -6.26 -16.22 -3.98
N LEU A 51 -5.55 -15.17 -3.59
CA LEU A 51 -5.14 -14.96 -2.21
C LEU A 51 -6.33 -14.82 -1.26
N PHE A 52 -7.44 -14.23 -1.70
CA PHE A 52 -8.67 -14.16 -0.90
C PHE A 52 -9.39 -15.51 -0.73
N ASN A 53 -8.96 -16.58 -1.38
CA ASN A 53 -9.45 -17.93 -1.07
C ASN A 53 -8.92 -18.44 0.27
N PHE A 54 -7.83 -17.88 0.78
CA PHE A 54 -7.39 -18.12 2.14
C PHE A 54 -8.30 -17.36 3.12
N PRO A 55 -9.01 -18.05 4.03
CA PRO A 55 -10.05 -17.44 4.85
C PRO A 55 -9.54 -16.41 5.86
N PHE A 56 -8.24 -16.38 6.08
CA PHE A 56 -7.58 -15.43 6.98
C PHE A 56 -7.09 -14.17 6.28
N VAL A 57 -7.15 -14.07 4.95
CA VAL A 57 -6.72 -12.87 4.20
C VAL A 57 -7.82 -11.83 4.22
N GLN A 58 -7.49 -10.62 4.71
CA GLN A 58 -8.39 -9.48 4.78
C GLN A 58 -8.11 -8.39 3.77
N ASN A 59 -6.81 -8.18 3.44
CA ASN A 59 -6.40 -7.18 2.46
C ASN A 59 -5.18 -7.68 1.71
N VAL A 60 -5.11 -7.35 0.43
CA VAL A 60 -3.97 -7.63 -0.44
C VAL A 60 -3.52 -6.32 -1.07
N PHE A 61 -2.32 -5.88 -0.74
CA PHE A 61 -1.67 -4.72 -1.33
C PHE A 61 -0.52 -5.18 -2.21
N ILE A 62 -0.47 -4.70 -3.46
CA ILE A 62 0.55 -5.07 -4.45
C ILE A 62 1.19 -3.80 -4.95
N THR A 63 2.50 -3.80 -5.04
CA THR A 63 3.28 -2.71 -5.62
C THR A 63 4.52 -3.27 -6.30
N SER A 64 5.29 -2.42 -6.90
CA SER A 64 6.59 -2.63 -7.54
C SER A 64 7.10 -4.10 -7.57
N ASN A 65 7.61 -4.62 -6.46
CA ASN A 65 8.18 -5.97 -6.36
C ASN A 65 7.74 -6.74 -5.12
N PHE A 66 6.70 -6.30 -4.41
CA PHE A 66 6.21 -7.02 -3.25
C PHE A 66 4.68 -7.01 -3.12
N VAL A 67 4.20 -7.97 -2.33
CA VAL A 67 2.80 -8.10 -1.93
C VAL A 67 2.75 -8.02 -0.41
N THR A 68 1.95 -7.10 0.13
CA THR A 68 1.66 -7.06 1.56
C THR A 68 0.28 -7.66 1.81
N ILE A 69 0.22 -8.66 2.66
CA ILE A 69 -1.01 -9.35 3.03
C ILE A 69 -1.37 -8.96 4.46
N THR A 70 -2.60 -8.50 4.64
CA THR A 70 -3.20 -8.29 5.95
C THR A 70 -4.06 -9.51 6.29
N LYS A 71 -3.84 -10.07 7.47
CA LYS A 71 -4.59 -11.22 7.97
C LYS A 71 -5.54 -10.87 9.10
N THR A 72 -6.49 -11.75 9.36
CA THR A 72 -7.30 -11.73 10.58
C THR A 72 -6.45 -12.06 11.82
N ASP A 73 -6.87 -11.60 12.99
CA ASP A 73 -6.15 -11.85 14.26
C ASP A 73 -6.17 -13.33 14.71
N ASN A 74 -7.02 -14.13 14.09
CA ASN A 74 -7.30 -15.51 14.53
C ASN A 74 -6.20 -16.54 14.22
N VAL A 75 -5.25 -16.21 13.35
CA VAL A 75 -4.21 -17.14 12.87
C VAL A 75 -2.82 -16.53 13.05
N PRO A 76 -1.90 -17.17 13.78
CA PRO A 76 -0.50 -16.73 13.87
C PRO A 76 0.24 -16.86 12.55
N TRP A 77 1.16 -15.92 12.28
CA TRP A 77 2.00 -15.94 11.06
C TRP A 77 2.82 -17.21 10.91
N ASP A 78 3.28 -17.80 12.02
CA ASP A 78 4.11 -19.02 12.01
C ASP A 78 3.48 -20.18 11.24
N PHE A 79 2.16 -20.24 11.19
CA PHE A 79 1.44 -21.31 10.49
C PHE A 79 1.17 -21.03 9.01
N ILE A 80 1.13 -19.76 8.61
CA ILE A 80 0.65 -19.38 7.26
C ILE A 80 1.70 -18.71 6.38
N THR A 81 2.81 -18.22 6.96
CA THR A 81 3.85 -17.49 6.21
C THR A 81 4.46 -18.34 5.10
N MET A 82 4.80 -19.61 5.39
CA MET A 82 5.39 -20.52 4.41
C MET A 82 4.43 -20.84 3.27
N GLU A 83 3.18 -21.08 3.59
CA GLU A 83 2.13 -21.37 2.60
C GLU A 83 1.91 -20.19 1.67
N LEU A 84 1.74 -18.99 2.21
CA LEU A 84 1.57 -17.77 1.42
C LEU A 84 2.80 -17.45 0.56
N ARG A 85 4.00 -17.61 1.14
CA ARG A 85 5.25 -17.39 0.41
C ARG A 85 5.39 -18.33 -0.79
N GLU A 86 5.16 -19.62 -0.59
CA GLU A 86 5.22 -20.61 -1.68
C GLU A 86 4.11 -20.38 -2.70
N PHE A 87 2.92 -19.99 -2.26
CA PHE A 87 1.83 -19.63 -3.14
C PHE A 87 2.21 -18.47 -4.06
N VAL A 88 2.66 -17.35 -3.52
CA VAL A 88 3.06 -16.16 -4.29
C VAL A 88 4.23 -16.49 -5.23
N LYS A 89 5.24 -17.23 -4.74
CA LYS A 89 6.38 -17.66 -5.55
C LYS A 89 5.95 -18.53 -6.73
N ASN A 90 5.10 -19.53 -6.49
CA ASN A 90 4.63 -20.44 -7.52
C ASN A 90 3.78 -19.72 -8.55
N TRP A 91 2.92 -18.79 -8.11
CA TRP A 91 2.12 -17.95 -8.99
C TRP A 91 2.99 -17.15 -9.97
N ILE A 92 3.98 -16.42 -9.44
CA ILE A 92 4.90 -15.62 -10.25
C ILE A 92 5.78 -16.51 -11.15
N SER A 93 6.21 -17.65 -10.65
CA SER A 93 7.07 -18.60 -11.40
C SER A 93 6.34 -19.25 -12.57
N SER A 94 5.04 -19.51 -12.42
CA SER A 94 4.19 -20.07 -13.48
C SER A 94 3.81 -19.04 -14.55
N GLY A 95 4.15 -17.76 -14.36
CA GLY A 95 3.77 -16.68 -15.25
C GLY A 95 2.33 -16.24 -15.09
N GLY A 96 1.73 -16.51 -13.93
CA GLY A 96 0.38 -16.04 -13.61
C GLY A 96 0.30 -14.52 -13.59
N ASP A 97 -0.79 -13.97 -14.12
CA ASP A 97 -1.01 -12.52 -14.13
C ASP A 97 -1.17 -12.01 -12.70
N VAL A 98 -0.36 -11.01 -12.36
CA VAL A 98 -0.46 -10.32 -11.07
C VAL A 98 -1.56 -9.27 -11.12
N LEU A 99 -1.61 -8.53 -12.22
CA LEU A 99 -2.60 -7.51 -12.49
C LEU A 99 -2.96 -7.54 -13.99
N ILE A 100 -4.26 -7.58 -14.31
CA ILE A 100 -4.77 -7.53 -15.68
C ILE A 100 -4.97 -6.07 -16.11
N GLN A 101 -5.56 -5.29 -15.21
CA GLN A 101 -5.80 -3.86 -15.42
C GLN A 101 -5.78 -3.13 -14.07
N MET A 102 -5.30 -1.89 -14.11
CA MET A 102 -5.42 -1.02 -12.94
C MET A 102 -6.90 -0.74 -12.67
N PRO A 103 -7.38 -0.92 -11.44
CA PRO A 103 -8.67 -0.38 -11.07
C PRO A 103 -8.65 1.12 -11.36
N ALA A 104 -9.78 1.66 -11.86
CA ALA A 104 -9.91 3.11 -11.95
C ALA A 104 -9.57 3.68 -10.56
N PRO A 105 -8.91 4.85 -10.46
CA PRO A 105 -8.59 5.43 -9.16
C PRO A 105 -9.88 5.55 -8.37
N THR A 106 -10.19 4.49 -7.66
CA THR A 106 -11.18 4.53 -6.61
C THR A 106 -10.44 5.20 -5.47
N ALA A 107 -10.71 6.47 -5.26
CA ALA A 107 -10.59 7.00 -3.92
C ALA A 107 -11.09 5.87 -3.01
N SER A 108 -10.19 5.39 -2.13
CA SER A 108 -10.47 4.34 -1.15
C SER A 108 -11.91 4.50 -0.71
N LYS A 109 -12.73 3.45 -0.81
CA LYS A 109 -14.14 3.54 -0.44
C LYS A 109 -14.22 4.32 0.86
N PRO A 110 -14.93 5.46 0.92
CA PRO A 110 -15.12 6.15 2.17
C PRO A 110 -15.78 5.15 3.12
N GLU A 111 -15.22 4.96 4.30
CA GLU A 111 -16.05 4.58 5.43
C GLU A 111 -17.27 5.49 5.37
N GLU A 112 -18.47 4.91 5.47
CA GLU A 112 -19.74 5.60 5.24
C GLU A 112 -19.71 7.02 5.82
N GLY A 113 -19.74 8.04 4.95
CA GLY A 113 -19.88 9.45 5.34
C GLY A 113 -18.79 10.43 4.91
N LYS A 114 -17.73 10.02 4.19
CA LYS A 114 -16.73 10.97 3.66
C LYS A 114 -16.97 11.24 2.18
N GLU A 115 -17.36 12.46 1.85
CA GLU A 115 -17.44 12.96 0.48
C GLU A 115 -16.06 12.88 -0.19
N VAL A 116 -16.02 12.40 -1.44
CA VAL A 116 -14.82 12.47 -2.27
C VAL A 116 -14.53 13.93 -2.56
N LYS A 117 -13.64 14.54 -1.78
CA LYS A 117 -13.18 15.90 -2.07
C LYS A 117 -12.35 15.87 -3.33
N VAL A 118 -12.80 16.58 -4.36
CA VAL A 118 -11.97 16.91 -5.52
C VAL A 118 -11.15 18.13 -5.12
N PHE A 119 -9.84 17.94 -4.98
CA PHE A 119 -8.92 19.03 -4.65
C PHE A 119 -8.59 19.81 -5.91
N GLU A 120 -8.58 21.14 -5.80
CA GLU A 120 -8.03 21.99 -6.87
C GLU A 120 -6.51 21.91 -6.88
N VAL A 121 -5.92 21.99 -8.06
CA VAL A 121 -4.45 21.94 -8.21
C VAL A 121 -3.85 23.19 -7.55
N SER A 122 -2.95 22.97 -6.60
CA SER A 122 -2.22 24.02 -5.90
C SER A 122 -0.81 24.17 -6.43
N GLU A 123 -0.24 25.37 -6.32
CA GLU A 123 1.17 25.63 -6.63
C GLU A 123 2.15 24.84 -5.73
N TYR A 124 1.67 24.30 -4.59
CA TYR A 124 2.46 23.50 -3.67
C TYR A 124 2.44 22.01 -3.98
N ASP A 125 1.56 21.52 -4.87
CA ASP A 125 1.34 20.10 -5.13
C ASP A 125 2.61 19.39 -5.58
N ASP A 126 3.34 19.98 -6.52
CA ASP A 126 4.58 19.38 -7.04
C ASP A 126 5.68 19.32 -5.98
N ALA A 127 5.79 20.38 -5.16
CA ALA A 127 6.76 20.43 -4.07
C ALA A 127 6.43 19.37 -3.00
N ILE A 128 5.15 19.25 -2.62
CA ILE A 128 4.68 18.25 -1.66
C ILE A 128 4.92 16.84 -2.19
N ARG A 129 4.57 16.56 -3.44
CA ARG A 129 4.81 15.24 -4.08
C ARG A 129 6.29 14.88 -4.06
N ASN A 130 7.15 15.78 -4.49
CA ASN A 130 8.59 15.55 -4.51
C ASN A 130 9.16 15.24 -3.11
N LEU A 131 8.73 15.98 -2.08
CA LEU A 131 9.16 15.74 -0.70
C LEU A 131 8.66 14.38 -0.19
N LEU A 132 7.41 14.03 -0.47
CA LEU A 132 6.87 12.72 -0.11
C LEU A 132 7.58 11.58 -0.83
N ASP A 133 7.87 11.73 -2.11
CA ASP A 133 8.54 10.71 -2.93
C ASP A 133 10.01 10.52 -2.53
N GLU A 134 10.69 11.59 -2.16
CA GLU A 134 12.13 11.54 -1.81
C GLU A 134 12.37 11.05 -0.37
N TYR A 135 11.57 11.51 0.60
CA TYR A 135 11.85 11.29 2.02
C TYR A 135 10.89 10.30 2.70
N VAL A 136 9.65 10.22 2.25
CA VAL A 136 8.61 9.44 2.95
C VAL A 136 8.35 8.10 2.27
N ARG A 137 8.19 8.09 0.95
CA ARG A 137 7.86 6.89 0.19
C ARG A 137 8.85 5.74 0.42
N PRO A 138 10.19 5.93 0.41
CA PRO A 138 11.12 4.83 0.64
C PRO A 138 10.96 4.18 2.03
N ALA A 139 10.68 4.96 3.06
CA ALA A 139 10.44 4.45 4.40
C ALA A 139 9.13 3.66 4.48
N VAL A 140 8.05 4.19 3.89
CA VAL A 140 6.74 3.56 3.85
C VAL A 140 6.76 2.25 3.05
N GLU A 141 7.44 2.21 1.92
CA GLU A 141 7.62 1.00 1.11
C GLU A 141 8.47 -0.06 1.84
N ASN A 142 9.48 0.38 2.59
CA ASN A 142 10.27 -0.52 3.42
C ASN A 142 9.39 -1.21 4.48
N ASP A 143 8.45 -0.48 5.04
CA ASP A 143 7.47 -0.98 6.02
C ASP A 143 6.30 -1.75 5.36
N GLY A 144 6.30 -1.93 4.05
CA GLY A 144 5.31 -2.72 3.33
C GLY A 144 4.02 -1.97 2.99
N GLY A 145 4.08 -0.65 2.95
CA GLY A 145 2.96 0.22 2.58
C GLY A 145 3.27 1.11 1.39
N ASN A 146 2.36 2.03 1.11
CA ASN A 146 2.54 3.14 0.20
C ASN A 146 1.83 4.39 0.73
N ILE A 147 2.29 5.55 0.27
CA ILE A 147 1.67 6.83 0.54
C ILE A 147 1.39 7.54 -0.79
N GLU A 148 0.20 8.10 -0.91
CA GLU A 148 -0.24 8.85 -2.07
C GLU A 148 -0.73 10.24 -1.65
N PHE A 149 -0.26 11.27 -2.34
CA PHE A 149 -0.74 12.62 -2.17
C PHE A 149 -2.07 12.80 -2.89
N LEU A 150 -3.09 13.24 -2.16
CA LEU A 150 -4.43 13.48 -2.72
C LEU A 150 -4.69 14.94 -3.04
N GLY A 151 -4.21 15.85 -2.19
CA GLY A 151 -4.39 17.29 -2.43
C GLY A 151 -3.96 18.17 -1.27
N TYR A 152 -3.88 19.47 -1.57
CA TYR A 152 -3.58 20.53 -0.61
C TYR A 152 -4.68 21.59 -0.61
N GLU A 153 -5.16 21.98 0.55
CA GLU A 153 -6.19 22.98 0.71
C GLU A 153 -5.94 23.78 2.01
N GLU A 154 -5.82 25.09 1.92
CA GLU A 154 -5.70 26.03 3.06
C GLU A 154 -4.65 25.67 4.15
N GLY A 155 -3.57 25.02 3.76
CA GLY A 155 -2.52 24.56 4.68
C GLY A 155 -2.68 23.11 5.12
N THR A 156 -3.74 22.42 4.71
CA THR A 156 -3.98 21.02 4.98
C THR A 156 -3.54 20.16 3.81
N VAL A 157 -2.60 19.24 4.05
CA VAL A 157 -2.16 18.22 3.10
C VAL A 157 -2.94 16.95 3.36
N THR A 158 -3.64 16.44 2.36
CA THR A 158 -4.35 15.15 2.43
C THR A 158 -3.57 14.07 1.73
N VAL A 159 -3.31 12.98 2.43
CA VAL A 159 -2.60 11.80 1.92
C VAL A 159 -3.43 10.54 2.14
N SER A 160 -3.30 9.57 1.22
CA SER A 160 -3.82 8.22 1.40
C SER A 160 -2.70 7.29 1.79
N MET A 161 -2.96 6.42 2.77
CA MET A 161 -2.01 5.39 3.21
C MET A 161 -2.54 4.02 2.87
N GLN A 162 -1.69 3.17 2.29
CA GLN A 162 -2.05 1.82 1.83
C GLN A 162 -1.10 0.77 2.41
N GLY A 163 -1.49 -0.50 2.32
CA GLY A 163 -0.69 -1.62 2.79
C GLY A 163 -0.57 -1.67 4.31
N SER A 164 0.62 -1.94 4.84
CA SER A 164 0.84 -2.08 6.29
C SER A 164 0.60 -0.80 7.08
N CYS A 165 0.68 0.36 6.43
CA CYS A 165 0.44 1.67 7.05
C CYS A 165 -1.05 1.98 7.23
N ALA A 166 -1.93 1.29 6.49
CA ALA A 166 -3.37 1.41 6.64
C ALA A 166 -3.86 0.63 7.88
N GLY A 167 -4.72 1.24 8.67
CA GLY A 167 -5.42 0.57 9.78
C GLY A 167 -4.61 0.32 11.05
N CYS A 168 -3.35 0.78 11.14
CA CYS A 168 -2.59 0.70 12.39
C CYS A 168 -2.56 2.08 13.10
N PRO A 169 -3.34 2.29 14.18
CA PRO A 169 -3.47 3.61 14.80
C PRO A 169 -2.15 4.21 15.28
N SER A 170 -1.25 3.40 15.80
CA SER A 170 0.05 3.85 16.32
C SER A 170 1.02 4.23 15.19
N SER A 171 1.07 3.45 14.13
CA SER A 171 1.94 3.72 12.97
C SER A 171 1.44 4.92 12.18
N THR A 172 0.13 5.00 11.95
CA THR A 172 -0.50 6.12 11.23
C THR A 172 -0.26 7.46 11.94
N ALA A 173 -0.43 7.51 13.27
CA ALA A 173 -0.20 8.74 14.04
C ALA A 173 1.26 9.18 14.01
N THR A 174 2.21 8.26 14.19
CA THR A 174 3.64 8.56 14.17
C THR A 174 4.10 9.00 12.78
N LEU A 175 3.65 8.31 11.75
CA LEU A 175 3.98 8.63 10.36
C LEU A 175 3.39 9.99 9.96
N LYS A 176 2.11 10.23 10.26
CA LYS A 176 1.44 11.53 10.06
C LYS A 176 2.24 12.67 10.67
N PHE A 177 2.65 12.54 11.94
CA PHE A 177 3.41 13.56 12.65
C PHE A 177 4.81 13.78 12.03
N GLY A 178 5.47 12.71 11.61
CA GLY A 178 6.76 12.78 10.90
C GLY A 178 6.66 13.52 9.57
N ILE A 179 5.62 13.21 8.77
CA ILE A 179 5.34 13.86 7.50
C ILE A 179 5.01 15.34 7.71
N GLU A 180 4.15 15.65 8.69
CA GLU A 180 3.78 17.02 9.01
C GLU A 180 5.00 17.87 9.37
N ASN A 181 5.89 17.36 10.22
CA ASN A 181 7.13 18.05 10.58
C ASN A 181 8.05 18.26 9.38
N LEU A 182 8.21 17.23 8.53
CA LEU A 182 9.02 17.33 7.31
C LEU A 182 8.47 18.41 6.38
N LEU A 183 7.18 18.38 6.10
CA LEU A 183 6.54 19.34 5.20
C LEU A 183 6.63 20.76 5.76
N LYS A 184 6.39 20.97 7.06
CA LYS A 184 6.51 22.30 7.71
C LYS A 184 7.92 22.87 7.66
N GLN A 185 8.96 22.04 7.65
CA GLN A 185 10.34 22.50 7.53
C GLN A 185 10.67 23.04 6.13
N HIS A 186 10.06 22.46 5.09
CA HIS A 186 10.31 22.84 3.71
C HIS A 186 9.26 23.79 3.14
N LEU A 187 8.03 23.72 3.64
CA LEU A 187 6.86 24.49 3.21
C LEU A 187 6.14 25.06 4.45
N PRO A 188 6.49 26.29 4.87
CA PRO A 188 5.88 26.91 6.06
C PRO A 188 4.37 27.10 5.98
N GLU A 189 3.79 27.06 4.76
CA GLU A 189 2.37 27.16 4.49
C GLU A 189 1.58 25.92 4.92
N VAL A 190 2.27 24.78 5.09
CA VAL A 190 1.66 23.54 5.58
C VAL A 190 1.41 23.65 7.08
N LYS A 191 0.16 23.51 7.48
CA LYS A 191 -0.29 23.58 8.87
C LYS A 191 -0.55 22.19 9.46
N GLU A 192 -1.13 21.31 8.64
CA GLU A 192 -1.60 19.99 9.07
C GLU A 192 -1.49 18.96 7.94
N VAL A 193 -1.29 17.70 8.32
CA VAL A 193 -1.40 16.56 7.43
C VAL A 193 -2.58 15.68 7.87
N VAL A 194 -3.43 15.29 6.95
CA VAL A 194 -4.56 14.39 7.19
C VAL A 194 -4.36 13.11 6.38
N ALA A 195 -4.44 11.98 7.05
CA ALA A 195 -4.43 10.66 6.42
C ALA A 195 -5.86 10.12 6.29
N VAL A 196 -6.19 9.60 5.13
CA VAL A 196 -7.49 9.00 4.79
C VAL A 196 -7.32 7.60 4.24
#